data_9ac2129b616ab8c1bd5731646d636756
#
_entry.id   9ac2129b616ab8c1bd5731646d636756
#
_cell.length_a   1.000
_cell.length_b   1.000
_cell.length_c   1.000
_cell.angle_alpha   90.00
_cell.angle_beta   90.00
_cell.angle_gamma   90.00
#
_symmetry.space_group_name_H-M   'P 1'
#
loop_
_entity.id
_entity.type
_entity.pdbx_description
1 polymer ?
#
loop_
_entity_poly.entity_id
_entity_poly.type
_entity_poly.pdbx_seq_one_letter_code
_entity_poly.pdbx_strand_id
1 'polypeptide(L)'
;MILLVGAGKSEEVIQRILQIKEKCICVRGNREKYIIEGMPTIVHDEKVKVTQEQLDRNEWIKSHLSNISKKFIKTLPNENMIEVFNKRIYVVHYPLDNEMNFKRHIKIANLQENEEMFQDVNSDIYLYGHTHVAIYNKSTEKCYINPGALGCPGKTDEAPYGILEIDKSKVLYRQLKVHYDVQKVIKDIKTLAFPGYKHVLKIFYGTN
;
A
#
# COMPACT_ATOMS: atom_id res chain seq x y z
N MET A 1 1.96 4.87 -3.64
CA MET A 1 1.59 5.03 -2.21
C MET A 1 0.23 4.41 -1.98
N ILE A 2 0.08 3.69 -0.90
CA ILE A 2 -1.19 3.07 -0.49
C ILE A 2 -1.92 4.08 0.37
N LEU A 3 -3.15 4.43 0.02
CA LEU A 3 -3.88 5.54 0.59
C LEU A 3 -4.81 5.19 1.74
N LEU A 4 -5.46 4.05 1.66
CA LEU A 4 -6.56 3.72 2.55
C LEU A 4 -6.17 2.67 3.57
N VAL A 5 -5.58 3.11 4.63
CA VAL A 5 -5.38 2.22 5.75
C VAL A 5 -6.59 2.27 6.67
N GLY A 6 -6.96 1.12 7.21
CA GLY A 6 -8.11 0.96 8.08
C GLY A 6 -8.06 1.68 9.44
N ALA A 7 -7.38 2.81 9.53
CA ALA A 7 -7.26 3.60 10.76
C ALA A 7 -8.36 4.69 10.92
N GLY A 8 -9.37 4.67 10.07
CA GLY A 8 -10.56 5.50 10.21
C GLY A 8 -10.45 6.94 9.68
N LYS A 9 -9.27 7.41 9.28
CA LYS A 9 -9.03 8.77 8.75
C LYS A 9 -8.75 8.80 7.25
N SER A 10 -9.39 7.91 6.50
CA SER A 10 -9.17 7.77 5.06
C SER A 10 -9.51 9.05 4.29
N GLU A 11 -10.56 9.75 4.68
CA GLU A 11 -10.97 11.01 4.03
C GLU A 11 -9.88 12.07 4.18
N GLU A 12 -9.36 12.31 5.39
CA GLU A 12 -8.34 13.31 5.65
C GLU A 12 -7.04 13.02 4.88
N VAL A 13 -6.66 11.73 4.79
CA VAL A 13 -5.47 11.31 4.03
C VAL A 13 -5.67 11.61 2.54
N ILE A 14 -6.82 11.27 1.98
CA ILE A 14 -7.11 11.51 0.56
C ILE A 14 -7.15 13.02 0.28
N GLN A 15 -7.80 13.81 1.13
CA GLN A 15 -7.83 15.26 0.98
C GLN A 15 -6.43 15.87 1.01
N ARG A 16 -5.53 15.36 1.89
CA ARG A 16 -4.15 15.80 1.91
C ARG A 16 -3.39 15.47 0.63
N ILE A 17 -3.63 14.29 0.05
CA ILE A 17 -3.02 13.90 -1.22
C ILE A 17 -3.55 14.74 -2.37
N LEU A 18 -4.84 15.01 -2.41
CA LEU A 18 -5.44 15.89 -3.42
C LEU A 18 -4.79 17.28 -3.46
N GLN A 19 -4.38 17.83 -2.30
CA GLN A 19 -3.66 19.10 -2.22
C GLN A 19 -2.27 19.09 -2.86
N ILE A 20 -1.64 17.90 -2.93
CA ILE A 20 -0.28 17.73 -3.47
C ILE A 20 -0.23 16.79 -4.68
N LYS A 21 -1.37 16.49 -5.29
CA LYS A 21 -1.51 15.45 -6.33
C LYS A 21 -0.57 15.64 -7.51
N GLU A 22 -0.29 16.89 -7.90
CA GLU A 22 0.61 17.23 -9.02
C GLU A 22 2.09 16.83 -8.74
N LYS A 23 2.41 16.55 -7.46
CA LYS A 23 3.73 16.10 -7.01
C LYS A 23 3.73 14.63 -6.59
N CYS A 24 2.63 13.93 -6.79
CA CYS A 24 2.45 12.56 -6.31
C CYS A 24 2.10 11.60 -7.45
N ILE A 25 2.79 10.47 -7.47
CA ILE A 25 2.38 9.31 -8.25
C ILE A 25 1.74 8.32 -7.27
N CYS A 26 0.47 8.03 -7.50
CA CYS A 26 -0.31 7.12 -6.66
C CYS A 26 -0.81 5.95 -7.49
N VAL A 27 -0.80 4.76 -6.92
CA VAL A 27 -1.38 3.55 -7.50
C VAL A 27 -2.45 2.98 -6.58
N ARG A 28 -3.40 2.30 -7.15
CA ARG A 28 -4.50 1.65 -6.43
C ARG A 28 -3.99 0.46 -5.62
N GLY A 29 -4.30 0.44 -4.33
CA GLY A 29 -4.08 -0.72 -3.47
C GLY A 29 -5.33 -1.60 -3.36
N ASN A 30 -5.21 -2.69 -2.61
CA ASN A 30 -6.31 -3.62 -2.39
C ASN A 30 -7.52 -2.95 -1.70
N ARG A 31 -7.30 -2.01 -0.79
CA ARG A 31 -8.42 -1.30 -0.12
C ARG A 31 -9.18 -0.38 -1.06
N GLU A 32 -8.48 0.38 -1.91
CA GLU A 32 -9.09 1.19 -2.95
C GLU A 32 -9.89 0.32 -3.92
N LYS A 33 -9.33 -0.82 -4.32
CA LYS A 33 -10.01 -1.80 -5.18
C LYS A 33 -11.32 -2.29 -4.53
N TYR A 34 -11.27 -2.69 -3.26
CA TYR A 34 -12.44 -3.20 -2.54
C TYR A 34 -13.54 -2.14 -2.34
N ILE A 35 -13.20 -0.87 -2.22
CA ILE A 35 -14.19 0.22 -2.13
C ILE A 35 -14.91 0.44 -3.47
N ILE A 36 -14.20 0.26 -4.59
CA ILE A 36 -14.74 0.50 -5.93
C ILE A 36 -15.51 -0.73 -6.45
N GLU A 37 -14.90 -1.90 -6.35
CA GLU A 37 -15.32 -3.13 -7.01
C GLU A 37 -16.03 -4.10 -6.05
N GLY A 38 -15.93 -3.85 -4.74
CA GLY A 38 -16.35 -4.79 -3.70
C GLY A 38 -15.21 -5.74 -3.29
N MET A 39 -15.43 -6.47 -2.21
CA MET A 39 -14.46 -7.46 -1.76
C MET A 39 -14.52 -8.71 -2.65
N PRO A 40 -13.38 -9.29 -3.04
CA PRO A 40 -13.35 -10.46 -3.88
C PRO A 40 -13.91 -11.67 -3.13
N THR A 41 -14.71 -12.48 -3.81
CA THR A 41 -15.22 -13.76 -3.30
C THR A 41 -14.42 -14.95 -3.80
N ILE A 42 -13.68 -14.77 -4.88
CA ILE A 42 -12.79 -15.76 -5.49
C ILE A 42 -11.46 -15.05 -5.79
N VAL A 43 -10.34 -15.67 -5.46
CA VAL A 43 -8.98 -15.24 -5.80
C VAL A 43 -8.16 -16.48 -6.12
N HIS A 44 -7.49 -16.52 -7.27
CA HIS A 44 -6.70 -17.67 -7.75
C HIS A 44 -7.50 -18.99 -7.72
N ASP A 45 -8.74 -18.96 -8.23
CA ASP A 45 -9.69 -20.08 -8.24
C ASP A 45 -10.10 -20.61 -6.85
N GLU A 46 -9.64 -19.97 -5.78
CA GLU A 46 -10.01 -20.32 -4.41
C GLU A 46 -11.08 -19.35 -3.86
N LYS A 47 -12.07 -19.91 -3.14
CA LYS A 47 -13.07 -19.10 -2.45
C LYS A 47 -12.43 -18.35 -1.29
N VAL A 48 -12.50 -17.02 -1.33
CA VAL A 48 -12.04 -16.17 -0.24
C VAL A 48 -13.13 -16.07 0.82
N LYS A 49 -12.81 -16.45 2.05
CA LYS A 49 -13.72 -16.28 3.18
C LYS A 49 -13.71 -14.82 3.64
N VAL A 50 -14.66 -14.03 3.15
CA VAL A 50 -14.90 -12.66 3.61
C VAL A 50 -15.83 -12.71 4.81
N THR A 51 -15.43 -12.12 5.93
CA THR A 51 -16.28 -12.02 7.13
C THR A 51 -17.24 -10.83 7.04
N GLN A 52 -18.37 -10.91 7.75
CA GLN A 52 -19.32 -9.79 7.83
C GLN A 52 -18.64 -8.53 8.35
N GLU A 53 -17.78 -8.63 9.37
CA GLU A 53 -17.00 -7.51 9.90
C GLU A 53 -16.13 -6.83 8.84
N GLN A 54 -15.56 -7.59 7.90
CA GLN A 54 -14.77 -7.02 6.79
C GLN A 54 -15.67 -6.27 5.80
N LEU A 55 -16.85 -6.80 5.50
CA LEU A 55 -17.85 -6.12 4.65
C LEU A 55 -18.33 -4.83 5.32
N ASP A 56 -18.72 -4.89 6.58
CA ASP A 56 -19.20 -3.74 7.34
C ASP A 56 -18.13 -2.64 7.43
N ARG A 57 -16.87 -3.02 7.62
CA ARG A 57 -15.76 -2.07 7.60
C ARG A 57 -15.57 -1.43 6.24
N ASN A 58 -15.69 -2.19 5.17
CA ASN A 58 -15.58 -1.64 3.81
C ASN A 58 -16.69 -0.62 3.53
N GLU A 59 -17.95 -0.94 3.88
CA GLU A 59 -19.07 -0.02 3.75
C GLU A 59 -18.95 1.19 4.68
N TRP A 60 -18.45 1.00 5.91
CA TRP A 60 -18.18 2.10 6.82
C TRP A 60 -17.17 3.08 6.21
N ILE A 61 -16.02 2.61 5.70
CA ILE A 61 -15.05 3.46 5.04
C ILE A 61 -15.69 4.18 3.86
N LYS A 62 -16.40 3.47 3.00
CA LYS A 62 -17.04 4.01 1.80
C LYS A 62 -18.09 5.10 2.14
N SER A 63 -18.85 4.93 3.23
CA SER A 63 -19.82 5.91 3.69
C SER A 63 -19.19 7.20 4.24
N HIS A 64 -17.96 7.11 4.77
CA HIS A 64 -17.22 8.26 5.30
C HIS A 64 -16.33 8.97 4.27
N LEU A 65 -16.34 8.54 3.01
CA LEU A 65 -15.67 9.22 1.92
C LEU A 65 -16.58 10.20 1.20
N SER A 66 -16.07 11.39 0.96
CA SER A 66 -16.72 12.38 0.09
C SER A 66 -16.81 11.89 -1.36
N ASN A 67 -17.71 12.49 -2.14
CA ASN A 67 -17.81 12.20 -3.57
C ASN A 67 -16.52 12.54 -4.33
N ILE A 68 -15.80 13.57 -3.89
CA ILE A 68 -14.51 13.96 -4.47
C ILE A 68 -13.48 12.85 -4.23
N SER A 69 -13.37 12.36 -3.00
CA SER A 69 -12.47 11.28 -2.63
C SER A 69 -12.80 9.98 -3.37
N LYS A 70 -14.08 9.63 -3.48
CA LYS A 70 -14.54 8.47 -4.27
C LYS A 70 -14.17 8.57 -5.76
N LYS A 71 -14.34 9.76 -6.36
CA LYS A 71 -13.91 10.01 -7.74
C LYS A 71 -12.41 9.86 -7.88
N PHE A 72 -11.64 10.45 -6.98
CA PHE A 72 -10.18 10.36 -7.00
C PHE A 72 -9.70 8.89 -6.94
N ILE A 73 -10.21 8.09 -6.01
CA ILE A 73 -9.86 6.67 -5.91
C ILE A 73 -10.13 5.93 -7.24
N LYS A 74 -11.25 6.23 -7.90
CA LYS A 74 -11.59 5.62 -9.20
C LYS A 74 -10.59 5.95 -10.31
N THR A 75 -9.93 7.11 -10.24
CA THR A 75 -8.93 7.53 -11.24
C THR A 75 -7.55 6.93 -11.00
N LEU A 76 -7.30 6.33 -9.85
CA LEU A 76 -6.00 5.73 -9.56
C LEU A 76 -5.74 4.53 -10.48
N PRO A 77 -4.60 4.49 -11.18
CA PRO A 77 -4.21 3.32 -11.95
C PRO A 77 -3.80 2.16 -11.02
N ASN A 78 -3.88 0.95 -11.51
CA ASN A 78 -3.40 -0.22 -10.76
C ASN A 78 -1.87 -0.24 -10.67
N GLU A 79 -1.21 0.26 -11.70
CA GLU A 79 0.25 0.34 -11.83
C GLU A 79 0.65 1.61 -12.60
N ASN A 80 1.90 1.98 -12.51
CA ASN A 80 2.45 3.10 -13.26
C ASN A 80 3.90 2.81 -13.68
N MET A 81 4.30 3.28 -14.85
CA MET A 81 5.67 3.23 -15.34
C MET A 81 6.15 4.65 -15.59
N ILE A 82 7.25 5.01 -14.95
CA ILE A 82 7.90 6.31 -15.14
C ILE A 82 9.34 6.14 -15.57
N GLU A 83 9.88 7.10 -16.29
CA GLU A 83 11.27 7.11 -16.71
C GLU A 83 11.99 8.32 -16.15
N VAL A 84 13.13 8.10 -15.52
CA VAL A 84 14.01 9.14 -14.95
C VAL A 84 15.46 8.80 -15.32
N PHE A 85 16.15 9.68 -16.02
CA PHE A 85 17.55 9.47 -16.47
C PHE A 85 17.77 8.10 -17.13
N ASN A 86 16.89 7.70 -18.06
CA ASN A 86 16.92 6.43 -18.77
C ASN A 86 16.75 5.20 -17.84
N LYS A 87 16.27 5.39 -16.62
CA LYS A 87 15.86 4.32 -15.71
C LYS A 87 14.35 4.20 -15.71
N ARG A 88 13.85 3.00 -15.99
CA ARG A 88 12.43 2.67 -15.90
C ARG A 88 12.08 2.28 -14.47
N ILE A 89 11.08 2.92 -13.91
CA ILE A 89 10.60 2.70 -12.55
C ILE A 89 9.17 2.20 -12.65
N TYR A 90 8.96 0.97 -12.27
CA TYR A 90 7.64 0.37 -12.17
C TYR A 90 7.09 0.58 -10.77
N VAL A 91 5.89 1.16 -10.68
CA VAL A 91 5.21 1.45 -9.42
C VAL A 91 3.89 0.67 -9.38
N VAL A 92 3.73 -0.18 -8.39
CA VAL A 92 2.55 -1.02 -8.22
C VAL A 92 2.29 -1.25 -6.72
N HIS A 93 1.03 -1.49 -6.33
CA HIS A 93 0.76 -1.86 -4.94
C HIS A 93 1.34 -3.25 -4.61
N TYR A 94 1.09 -4.22 -5.47
CA TYR A 94 1.66 -5.56 -5.46
C TYR A 94 1.50 -6.16 -6.87
N PRO A 95 2.37 -7.10 -7.30
CA PRO A 95 2.25 -7.70 -8.63
C PRO A 95 0.85 -8.26 -8.89
N LEU A 96 0.37 -8.05 -10.11
CA LEU A 96 -0.93 -8.50 -10.56
C LEU A 96 -0.77 -9.70 -11.50
N ASP A 97 -1.77 -10.57 -11.51
CA ASP A 97 -1.92 -11.62 -12.51
C ASP A 97 -2.67 -11.09 -13.76
N ASN A 98 -2.87 -11.94 -14.74
CA ASN A 98 -3.54 -11.58 -16.00
C ASN A 98 -5.02 -11.20 -15.81
N GLU A 99 -5.63 -11.58 -14.70
CA GLU A 99 -7.01 -11.24 -14.31
C GLU A 99 -7.08 -9.99 -13.44
N MET A 100 -5.95 -9.29 -13.26
CA MET A 100 -5.82 -8.10 -12.41
C MET A 100 -6.07 -8.37 -10.93
N ASN A 101 -5.90 -9.61 -10.44
CA ASN A 101 -5.84 -9.94 -9.04
C ASN A 101 -4.41 -9.80 -8.53
N PHE A 102 -4.27 -9.49 -7.24
CA PHE A 102 -2.94 -9.50 -6.63
C PHE A 102 -2.41 -10.93 -6.56
N LYS A 103 -1.19 -11.16 -7.08
CA LYS A 103 -0.50 -12.45 -6.97
C LYS A 103 -0.41 -12.87 -5.49
N ARG A 104 -0.20 -14.16 -5.24
CA ARG A 104 -0.01 -14.69 -3.88
C ARG A 104 1.13 -13.95 -3.19
N HIS A 105 0.86 -13.34 -2.03
CA HIS A 105 1.86 -12.47 -1.41
C HIS A 105 2.94 -13.27 -0.67
N ILE A 106 4.19 -12.84 -0.84
CA ILE A 106 5.36 -13.31 -0.11
C ILE A 106 5.72 -12.22 0.89
N LYS A 107 5.58 -12.50 2.18
CA LYS A 107 5.70 -11.48 3.23
C LYS A 107 7.08 -10.82 3.25
N ILE A 108 8.13 -11.61 3.11
CA ILE A 108 9.53 -11.17 3.06
C ILE A 108 10.16 -11.87 1.86
N ALA A 109 10.08 -11.24 0.69
CA ALA A 109 10.62 -11.80 -0.53
C ALA A 109 12.15 -11.57 -0.59
N ASN A 110 12.88 -12.62 -0.93
CA ASN A 110 14.29 -12.52 -1.29
C ASN A 110 14.46 -12.05 -2.74
N LEU A 111 15.70 -11.93 -3.22
CA LEU A 111 15.99 -11.44 -4.57
C LEU A 111 15.37 -12.32 -5.65
N GLN A 112 15.54 -13.64 -5.57
CA GLN A 112 15.01 -14.59 -6.54
C GLN A 112 13.47 -14.52 -6.60
N GLU A 113 12.82 -14.51 -5.42
CA GLU A 113 11.36 -14.39 -5.34
C GLU A 113 10.85 -13.07 -5.92
N ASN A 114 11.59 -11.96 -5.76
CA ASN A 114 11.27 -10.71 -6.43
C ASN A 114 11.41 -10.81 -7.96
N GLU A 115 12.47 -11.43 -8.46
CA GLU A 115 12.68 -11.63 -9.90
C GLU A 115 11.54 -12.47 -10.52
N GLU A 116 11.13 -13.54 -9.84
CA GLU A 116 9.99 -14.37 -10.25
C GLU A 116 8.66 -13.60 -10.21
N MET A 117 8.41 -12.83 -9.13
CA MET A 117 7.18 -12.03 -9.00
C MET A 117 7.00 -11.01 -10.13
N PHE A 118 8.10 -10.40 -10.58
CA PHE A 118 8.10 -9.32 -11.56
C PHE A 118 8.63 -9.74 -12.94
N GLN A 119 8.74 -11.04 -13.24
CA GLN A 119 9.34 -11.55 -14.47
C GLN A 119 8.68 -11.03 -15.76
N ASP A 120 7.37 -10.73 -15.69
CA ASP A 120 6.58 -10.26 -16.84
C ASP A 120 6.72 -8.74 -17.07
N VAL A 121 7.43 -8.03 -16.20
CA VAL A 121 7.61 -6.57 -16.27
C VAL A 121 9.09 -6.25 -16.47
N ASN A 122 9.40 -5.52 -17.53
CA ASN A 122 10.76 -5.08 -17.80
C ASN A 122 11.00 -3.66 -17.26
N SER A 123 11.66 -3.55 -16.13
CA SER A 123 12.00 -2.29 -15.44
C SER A 123 13.36 -2.41 -14.76
N ASP A 124 13.99 -1.26 -14.44
CA ASP A 124 15.23 -1.20 -13.67
C ASP A 124 14.93 -1.16 -12.16
N ILE A 125 13.84 -0.50 -11.78
CA ILE A 125 13.47 -0.28 -10.38
C ILE A 125 11.99 -0.64 -10.21
N TYR A 126 11.71 -1.45 -9.19
CA TYR A 126 10.36 -1.90 -8.83
C TYR A 126 10.01 -1.35 -7.46
N LEU A 127 9.01 -0.46 -7.41
CA LEU A 127 8.46 0.10 -6.18
C LEU A 127 7.13 -0.57 -5.87
N TYR A 128 7.07 -1.30 -4.77
CA TYR A 128 5.85 -2.02 -4.38
C TYR A 128 5.57 -1.93 -2.88
N GLY A 129 4.47 -2.48 -2.41
CA GLY A 129 4.05 -2.43 -1.00
C GLY A 129 3.33 -3.70 -0.55
N HIS A 130 2.11 -3.57 -0.03
CA HIS A 130 1.18 -4.64 0.37
C HIS A 130 1.59 -5.45 1.60
N THR A 131 2.82 -5.94 1.68
CA THR A 131 3.27 -6.81 2.77
C THR A 131 3.58 -6.07 4.07
N HIS A 132 3.63 -4.73 4.01
CA HIS A 132 3.94 -3.83 5.13
C HIS A 132 5.35 -4.01 5.72
N VAL A 133 6.19 -4.81 5.11
CA VAL A 133 7.58 -5.04 5.54
C VAL A 133 8.52 -4.29 4.62
N ALA A 134 9.44 -3.52 5.19
CA ALA A 134 10.47 -2.85 4.41
C ALA A 134 11.45 -3.88 3.82
N ILE A 135 11.63 -3.85 2.50
CA ILE A 135 12.49 -4.77 1.76
C ILE A 135 13.27 -3.94 0.73
N TYR A 136 14.55 -4.22 0.64
CA TYR A 136 15.42 -3.73 -0.42
C TYR A 136 16.30 -4.85 -0.93
N ASN A 137 15.97 -5.37 -2.11
CA ASN A 137 16.76 -6.35 -2.82
C ASN A 137 17.34 -5.73 -4.09
N LYS A 138 18.58 -6.02 -4.39
CA LYS A 138 19.29 -5.47 -5.55
C LYS A 138 20.11 -6.55 -6.23
N SER A 139 19.96 -6.66 -7.55
CA SER A 139 20.89 -7.35 -8.44
C SER A 139 21.86 -6.34 -9.08
N THR A 140 22.65 -6.79 -10.03
CA THR A 140 23.53 -5.91 -10.82
C THR A 140 22.77 -4.85 -11.59
N GLU A 141 21.57 -5.19 -12.08
CA GLU A 141 20.80 -4.37 -13.01
C GLU A 141 19.49 -3.85 -12.44
N LYS A 142 18.90 -4.55 -11.44
CA LYS A 142 17.54 -4.30 -10.96
C LYS A 142 17.50 -4.03 -9.46
N CYS A 143 16.56 -3.16 -9.04
CA CYS A 143 16.27 -2.90 -7.64
C CYS A 143 14.80 -3.17 -7.35
N TYR A 144 14.52 -3.87 -6.23
CA TYR A 144 13.18 -4.19 -5.73
C TYR A 144 13.01 -3.55 -4.36
N ILE A 145 12.07 -2.63 -4.24
CA ILE A 145 11.93 -1.76 -3.08
C ILE A 145 10.49 -1.80 -2.56
N ASN A 146 10.34 -2.25 -1.33
CA ASN A 146 9.14 -2.05 -0.54
C ASN A 146 9.52 -1.17 0.66
N PRO A 147 9.05 0.07 0.74
CA PRO A 147 9.43 0.98 1.84
C PRO A 147 8.73 0.66 3.17
N GLY A 148 7.89 -0.38 3.21
CA GLY A 148 7.06 -0.68 4.37
C GLY A 148 5.72 0.05 4.34
N ALA A 149 5.11 0.27 5.49
CA ALA A 149 3.79 0.86 5.62
C ALA A 149 3.76 1.99 6.66
N LEU A 150 3.38 3.18 6.24
CA LEU A 150 3.23 4.34 7.13
C LEU A 150 2.15 4.13 8.22
N GLY A 151 1.04 3.48 7.85
CA GLY A 151 -0.11 3.32 8.73
C GLY A 151 -0.22 1.97 9.46
N CYS A 152 0.74 1.07 9.27
CA CYS A 152 0.74 -0.27 9.87
C CYS A 152 2.15 -0.63 10.37
N PRO A 153 2.68 0.08 11.36
CA PRO A 153 4.10 0.03 11.73
C PRO A 153 4.52 -1.23 12.49
N GLY A 154 3.60 -2.13 12.82
CA GLY A 154 3.93 -3.37 13.51
C GLY A 154 4.36 -3.19 14.96
N LYS A 155 3.58 -2.48 15.77
CA LYS A 155 3.77 -2.27 17.23
C LYS A 155 4.89 -1.28 17.60
N THR A 156 5.26 -0.38 16.70
CA THR A 156 6.23 0.68 16.99
C THR A 156 5.57 2.05 16.83
N ASP A 157 6.24 3.09 17.28
CA ASP A 157 5.88 4.49 17.05
C ASP A 157 6.61 5.08 15.83
N GLU A 158 7.25 4.22 15.02
CA GLU A 158 8.01 4.60 13.84
C GLU A 158 7.27 4.19 12.55
N ALA A 159 7.10 5.12 11.64
CA ALA A 159 6.55 4.90 10.32
C ALA A 159 7.67 4.87 9.26
N PRO A 160 7.90 3.73 8.57
CA PRO A 160 8.95 3.61 7.59
C PRO A 160 8.59 4.29 6.27
N TYR A 161 9.58 4.91 5.63
CA TYR A 161 9.50 5.45 4.27
C TYR A 161 10.86 5.34 3.57
N GLY A 162 10.89 5.52 2.27
CA GLY A 162 12.12 5.45 1.48
C GLY A 162 12.41 6.74 0.73
N ILE A 163 13.71 7.05 0.58
CA ILE A 163 14.19 8.06 -0.36
C ILE A 163 14.97 7.33 -1.45
N LEU A 164 14.56 7.55 -2.69
CA LEU A 164 15.22 7.04 -3.89
C LEU A 164 15.82 8.22 -4.66
N GLU A 165 17.14 8.24 -4.74
CA GLU A 165 17.91 9.23 -5.48
C GLU A 165 18.42 8.58 -6.77
N ILE A 166 18.13 9.20 -7.90
CA ILE A 166 18.50 8.70 -9.22
C ILE A 166 19.25 9.81 -9.96
N ASP A 167 20.41 9.48 -10.48
CA ASP A 167 21.11 10.30 -11.46
C ASP A 167 21.56 9.45 -12.66
N LYS A 168 22.29 10.05 -13.60
CA LYS A 168 22.76 9.35 -14.81
C LYS A 168 23.66 8.14 -14.53
N SER A 169 24.31 8.09 -13.37
CA SER A 169 25.35 7.12 -13.05
C SER A 169 24.95 6.13 -11.96
N LYS A 170 24.04 6.52 -11.08
CA LYS A 170 23.72 5.70 -9.88
C LYS A 170 22.27 5.78 -9.48
N VAL A 171 21.86 4.72 -8.77
CA VAL A 171 20.60 4.62 -8.05
C VAL A 171 20.95 4.34 -6.59
N LEU A 172 20.51 5.22 -5.69
CA LEU A 172 20.73 5.11 -4.25
C LEU A 172 19.36 5.08 -3.55
N TYR A 173 19.16 4.05 -2.74
CA TYR A 173 17.98 3.95 -1.88
C TYR A 173 18.38 4.05 -0.40
N ARG A 174 17.61 4.83 0.35
CA ARG A 174 17.73 4.94 1.80
C ARG A 174 16.40 4.65 2.46
N GLN A 175 16.37 3.64 3.33
CA GLN A 175 15.25 3.37 4.20
C GLN A 175 15.31 4.29 5.42
N LEU A 176 14.27 5.04 5.67
CA LEU A 176 14.15 5.98 6.78
C LEU A 176 12.88 5.68 7.59
N LYS A 177 12.80 6.30 8.76
CA LYS A 177 11.65 6.21 9.64
C LYS A 177 11.34 7.58 10.23
N VAL A 178 10.09 7.81 10.55
CA VAL A 178 9.63 9.01 11.26
C VAL A 178 8.81 8.58 12.48
N HIS A 179 9.08 9.20 13.62
CA HIS A 179 8.29 9.00 14.82
C HIS A 179 6.95 9.73 14.72
N TYR A 180 5.92 9.14 15.31
CA TYR A 180 4.59 9.72 15.40
C TYR A 180 3.92 9.35 16.72
N ASP A 181 2.90 10.10 17.12
CA ASP A 181 2.13 9.86 18.33
C ASP A 181 1.21 8.64 18.16
N VAL A 182 1.76 7.46 18.43
CA VAL A 182 1.03 6.18 18.33
C VAL A 182 -0.13 6.12 19.34
N GLN A 183 0.01 6.75 20.53
CA GLN A 183 -1.05 6.76 21.54
C GLN A 183 -2.26 7.56 21.07
N LYS A 184 -2.01 8.69 20.41
CA LYS A 184 -3.07 9.46 19.76
C LYS A 184 -3.78 8.65 18.69
N VAL A 185 -3.06 7.91 17.84
CA VAL A 185 -3.66 7.05 16.80
C VAL A 185 -4.51 5.96 17.44
N ILE A 186 -4.03 5.27 18.48
CA ILE A 186 -4.79 4.24 19.20
C ILE A 186 -6.05 4.84 19.81
N LYS A 187 -5.96 6.02 20.44
CA LYS A 187 -7.11 6.74 20.99
C LYS A 187 -8.14 7.08 19.90
N ASP A 188 -7.68 7.62 18.76
CA ASP A 188 -8.54 7.97 17.63
C ASP A 188 -9.27 6.71 17.09
N ILE A 189 -8.58 5.58 16.92
CA ILE A 189 -9.17 4.30 16.51
C ILE A 189 -10.25 3.83 17.48
N LYS A 190 -9.98 3.90 18.78
CA LYS A 190 -10.95 3.52 19.84
C LYS A 190 -12.18 4.44 19.84
N THR A 191 -11.98 5.73 19.62
CA THR A 191 -13.06 6.73 19.58
C THR A 191 -13.96 6.54 18.35
N LEU A 192 -13.36 6.27 17.18
CA LEU A 192 -14.10 6.02 15.94
C LEU A 192 -14.86 4.70 15.96
N ALA A 193 -14.36 3.71 16.70
CA ALA A 193 -14.99 2.40 16.91
C ALA A 193 -15.57 1.77 15.63
N PHE A 194 -14.89 1.93 14.49
CA PHE A 194 -15.33 1.39 13.21
C PHE A 194 -15.38 -0.16 13.21
N PRO A 195 -16.15 -0.82 12.35
CA PRO A 195 -16.21 -2.29 12.31
C PRO A 195 -14.83 -2.93 12.21
N GLY A 196 -14.49 -3.84 13.13
CA GLY A 196 -13.19 -4.51 13.20
C GLY A 196 -12.05 -3.68 13.79
N TYR A 197 -12.31 -2.54 14.42
CA TYR A 197 -11.27 -1.70 15.02
C TYR A 197 -10.42 -2.44 16.07
N LYS A 198 -11.00 -3.35 16.86
CA LYS A 198 -10.26 -4.16 17.83
C LYS A 198 -9.24 -5.07 17.15
N HIS A 199 -9.61 -5.67 16.03
CA HIS A 199 -8.71 -6.50 15.22
C HIS A 199 -7.55 -5.65 14.66
N VAL A 200 -7.82 -4.45 14.16
CA VAL A 200 -6.80 -3.49 13.71
C VAL A 200 -5.85 -3.13 14.84
N LEU A 201 -6.37 -2.79 16.03
CA LEU A 201 -5.55 -2.49 17.21
C LEU A 201 -4.65 -3.66 17.60
N LYS A 202 -5.18 -4.87 17.63
CA LYS A 202 -4.42 -6.07 17.97
C LYS A 202 -3.30 -6.36 16.99
N ILE A 203 -3.58 -6.32 15.68
CA ILE A 203 -2.61 -6.71 14.65
C ILE A 203 -1.54 -5.63 14.46
N PHE A 204 -1.94 -4.37 14.35
CA PHE A 204 -1.01 -3.31 13.95
C PHE A 204 -0.39 -2.54 15.13
N TYR A 205 -1.05 -2.54 16.28
CA TYR A 205 -0.60 -1.76 17.43
C TYR A 205 -0.32 -2.63 18.68
N GLY A 206 -0.63 -3.93 18.64
CA GLY A 206 -0.37 -4.86 19.74
C GLY A 206 -1.16 -4.57 21.01
N THR A 207 -2.28 -3.86 20.89
CA THR A 207 -3.17 -3.54 22.02
C THR A 207 -4.46 -4.36 21.94
N ASN A 208 -5.03 -4.68 23.10
CA ASN A 208 -6.34 -5.32 23.19
C ASN A 208 -7.46 -4.29 23.22
#